data_1816f38b99ad134e87c9a2fdf748b77a
#
_entry.id   1816f38b99ad134e87c9a2fdf748b77a
#
_cell.length_a   1.000
_cell.length_b   1.000
_cell.length_c   1.000
_cell.angle_alpha   90.00
_cell.angle_beta   90.00
_cell.angle_gamma   90.00
#
_symmetry.space_group_name_H-M   'P 1'
#
loop_
_entity.id
_entity.type
_entity.pdbx_description
1 polymer ?
#
loop_
_entity_poly.entity_id
_entity_poly.type
_entity_poly.pdbx_seq_one_letter_code
_entity_poly.pdbx_strand_id
1 'polypeptide(L)'
;HPAGHPEEVQAILDSKCIAITAEDSHRFGSPNCEAAGKQGALFGLESMLTINGGKGKFVGGFAGAPGMNVLILGGGVVGQGALSVLHALGANVTVMDINAGILRLLGDRYNQKINTMYCTKEAIASVLPQTDMVINCVKWPKQRKDFLIDKEMLKLMEPGSVLVDISNDDPGAIESSHETHHDNPRQHG
;
A
#
# COMPACT_ATOMS: atom_id res chain seq x y z
N HIS A 1 5.77 -6.88 -16.74
CA HIS A 1 4.37 -7.00 -17.15
C HIS A 1 4.24 -6.62 -18.65
N PRO A 2 3.97 -7.57 -19.57
CA PRO A 2 4.02 -7.29 -21.02
C PRO A 2 3.12 -6.13 -21.46
N ALA A 3 1.98 -5.94 -20.81
CA ALA A 3 1.03 -4.86 -21.15
C ALA A 3 1.62 -3.44 -21.05
N GLY A 4 2.71 -3.25 -20.30
CA GLY A 4 3.44 -1.99 -20.20
C GLY A 4 4.56 -1.83 -21.26
N HIS A 5 4.86 -2.90 -22.02
CA HIS A 5 5.99 -2.96 -22.95
C HIS A 5 5.51 -3.42 -24.34
N PRO A 6 5.06 -2.49 -25.22
CA PRO A 6 4.51 -2.84 -26.54
C PRO A 6 5.46 -3.67 -27.41
N GLU A 7 6.76 -3.42 -27.29
CA GLU A 7 7.81 -4.15 -28.03
C GLU A 7 7.88 -5.63 -27.60
N GLU A 8 7.75 -5.90 -26.31
CA GLU A 8 7.69 -7.28 -25.78
C GLU A 8 6.43 -7.99 -26.25
N VAL A 9 5.28 -7.29 -26.23
CA VAL A 9 4.02 -7.82 -26.76
C VAL A 9 4.17 -8.18 -28.23
N GLN A 10 4.78 -7.30 -29.04
CA GLN A 10 4.99 -7.56 -30.46
C GLN A 10 5.91 -8.77 -30.69
N ALA A 11 7.02 -8.86 -29.94
CA ALA A 11 7.93 -10.01 -30.01
C ALA A 11 7.23 -11.33 -29.65
N ILE A 12 6.35 -11.34 -28.65
CA ILE A 12 5.54 -12.51 -28.30
C ILE A 12 4.60 -12.89 -29.43
N LEU A 13 3.91 -11.92 -30.04
CA LEU A 13 3.00 -12.15 -31.16
C LEU A 13 3.75 -12.72 -32.39
N ASP A 14 4.90 -12.16 -32.70
CA ASP A 14 5.73 -12.58 -33.85
C ASP A 14 6.29 -13.99 -33.67
N SER A 15 6.61 -14.37 -32.44
CA SER A 15 7.09 -15.71 -32.09
C SER A 15 6.05 -16.80 -32.23
N LYS A 16 4.76 -16.45 -32.32
CA LYS A 16 3.60 -17.39 -32.32
C LYS A 16 3.61 -18.39 -31.14
N CYS A 17 4.29 -18.07 -30.04
CA CYS A 17 4.30 -18.90 -28.86
C CYS A 17 2.98 -18.73 -28.06
N ILE A 18 2.71 -19.67 -27.17
CA ILE A 18 1.64 -19.53 -26.16
C ILE A 18 2.27 -18.81 -24.96
N ALA A 19 1.81 -17.58 -24.71
CA ALA A 19 2.23 -16.80 -23.56
C ALA A 19 1.17 -16.89 -22.44
N ILE A 20 1.60 -17.15 -21.22
CA ILE A 20 0.75 -17.22 -20.04
C ILE A 20 1.31 -16.22 -19.03
N THR A 21 0.46 -15.29 -18.55
CA THR A 21 0.87 -14.33 -17.52
C THR A 21 0.89 -14.99 -16.15
N ALA A 22 1.93 -14.74 -15.37
CA ALA A 22 2.06 -15.33 -14.03
C ALA A 22 0.98 -14.81 -13.07
N GLU A 23 0.54 -13.57 -13.25
CA GLU A 23 -0.51 -12.95 -12.42
C GLU A 23 -1.83 -13.70 -12.45
N ASP A 24 -2.21 -14.22 -13.63
CA ASP A 24 -3.49 -14.92 -13.82
C ASP A 24 -3.39 -16.43 -13.53
N SER A 25 -2.18 -16.95 -13.31
CA SER A 25 -1.95 -18.39 -13.06
C SER A 25 -2.11 -18.79 -11.59
N HIS A 26 -2.20 -17.85 -10.66
CA HIS A 26 -2.26 -18.12 -9.22
C HIS A 26 -3.70 -18.12 -8.68
N ARG A 27 -4.24 -19.30 -8.45
CA ARG A 27 -5.60 -19.48 -7.91
C ARG A 27 -5.87 -18.74 -6.59
N PHE A 28 -4.86 -18.60 -5.74
CA PHE A 28 -4.98 -18.01 -4.39
C PHE A 28 -4.26 -16.65 -4.26
N GLY A 29 -3.91 -16.02 -5.37
CA GLY A 29 -3.15 -14.79 -5.42
C GLY A 29 -1.66 -15.02 -5.64
N SER A 30 -0.98 -14.01 -6.18
CA SER A 30 0.44 -14.09 -6.51
C SER A 30 1.31 -14.05 -5.25
N PRO A 31 2.23 -15.01 -5.04
CA PRO A 31 3.21 -14.95 -3.95
C PRO A 31 4.10 -13.72 -4.01
N ASN A 32 4.41 -13.22 -5.22
CA ASN A 32 5.17 -11.98 -5.39
C ASN A 32 4.40 -10.76 -4.86
N CYS A 33 3.09 -10.72 -5.09
CA CYS A 33 2.24 -9.65 -4.54
C CYS A 33 2.21 -9.68 -3.01
N GLU A 34 2.15 -10.86 -2.41
CA GLU A 34 2.23 -11.01 -0.95
C GLU A 34 3.60 -10.56 -0.43
N ALA A 35 4.70 -10.99 -1.08
CA ALA A 35 6.06 -10.58 -0.73
C ALA A 35 6.25 -9.06 -0.87
N ALA A 36 5.73 -8.45 -1.94
CA ALA A 36 5.77 -7.00 -2.13
C ALA A 36 5.07 -6.25 -0.99
N GLY A 37 3.89 -6.72 -0.56
CA GLY A 37 3.19 -6.15 0.59
C GLY A 37 3.99 -6.22 1.88
N LYS A 38 4.57 -7.39 2.18
CA LYS A 38 5.42 -7.58 3.36
C LYS A 38 6.66 -6.69 3.32
N GLN A 39 7.34 -6.63 2.18
CA GLN A 39 8.53 -5.81 2.01
C GLN A 39 8.22 -4.31 2.09
N GLY A 40 7.10 -3.86 1.50
CA GLY A 40 6.65 -2.47 1.61
C GLY A 40 6.38 -2.06 3.05
N ALA A 41 5.80 -2.95 3.86
CA ALA A 41 5.61 -2.70 5.29
C ALA A 41 6.96 -2.52 6.02
N LEU A 42 7.97 -3.35 5.71
CA LEU A 42 9.31 -3.24 6.30
C LEU A 42 10.02 -1.95 5.89
N PHE A 43 9.93 -1.54 4.62
CA PHE A 43 10.46 -0.25 4.16
C PHE A 43 9.77 0.94 4.82
N GLY A 44 8.46 0.85 5.03
CA GLY A 44 7.72 1.86 5.78
C GLY A 44 8.20 1.99 7.22
N LEU A 45 8.42 0.87 7.91
CA LEU A 45 8.95 0.85 9.27
C LEU A 45 10.39 1.40 9.33
N GLU A 46 11.23 1.06 8.38
CA GLU A 46 12.58 1.62 8.27
C GLU A 46 12.55 3.13 8.03
N SER A 47 11.64 3.60 7.16
CA SER A 47 11.47 5.04 6.87
C SER A 47 10.91 5.82 8.06
N MET A 48 10.20 5.17 8.98
CA MET A 48 9.69 5.79 10.21
C MET A 48 10.79 6.15 11.22
N LEU A 49 12.00 5.58 11.08
CA LEU A 49 13.11 5.91 11.96
C LEU A 49 13.54 7.38 11.78
N THR A 50 13.87 8.06 12.87
CA THR A 50 14.30 9.47 12.83
C THR A 50 15.55 9.69 12.01
N ILE A 51 16.47 8.73 11.97
CA ILE A 51 17.66 8.74 11.11
C ILE A 51 17.30 8.76 9.61
N ASN A 52 16.11 8.33 9.26
CA ASN A 52 15.59 8.29 7.89
C ASN A 52 14.53 9.39 7.62
N GLY A 53 14.39 10.36 8.53
CA GLY A 53 13.45 11.48 8.37
C GLY A 53 12.04 11.21 8.94
N GLY A 54 11.76 10.01 9.41
CA GLY A 54 10.50 9.67 10.05
C GLY A 54 10.39 10.24 11.47
N LYS A 55 9.18 10.25 12.03
CA LYS A 55 8.92 10.79 13.38
C LYS A 55 9.33 9.86 14.53
N GLY A 56 9.90 8.69 14.25
CA GLY A 56 10.47 7.78 15.26
C GLY A 56 9.43 7.05 16.12
N LYS A 57 8.17 6.98 15.69
CA LYS A 57 7.14 6.28 16.45
C LYS A 57 7.31 4.77 16.38
N PHE A 58 7.25 4.08 17.52
CA PHE A 58 7.42 2.63 17.58
C PHE A 58 6.15 1.90 17.15
N VAL A 59 6.29 0.84 16.35
CA VAL A 59 5.19 0.18 15.66
C VAL A 59 4.11 -0.36 16.60
N GLY A 60 4.49 -1.13 17.63
CA GLY A 60 3.57 -1.74 18.59
C GLY A 60 3.33 -0.92 19.84
N GLY A 61 3.96 0.26 19.94
CA GLY A 61 3.94 1.02 21.19
C GLY A 61 4.76 0.37 22.30
N PHE A 62 4.76 0.98 23.46
CA PHE A 62 5.37 0.46 24.67
C PHE A 62 4.65 1.08 25.89
N ALA A 63 5.03 0.67 27.12
CA ALA A 63 4.37 1.13 28.33
C ALA A 63 4.25 2.67 28.38
N GLY A 64 3.03 3.17 28.35
CA GLY A 64 2.71 4.60 28.37
C GLY A 64 2.71 5.29 27.00
N ALA A 65 3.05 4.60 25.90
CA ALA A 65 3.01 5.16 24.54
C ALA A 65 2.24 4.24 23.58
N PRO A 66 1.28 4.77 22.82
CA PRO A 66 0.51 3.99 21.84
C PRO A 66 1.37 3.60 20.64
N GLY A 67 0.99 2.50 19.97
CA GLY A 67 1.57 2.07 18.70
C GLY A 67 1.23 2.99 17.54
N MET A 68 1.81 2.70 16.38
CA MET A 68 1.51 3.40 15.13
C MET A 68 0.08 3.17 14.68
N ASN A 69 -0.52 4.21 14.12
CA ASN A 69 -1.73 4.12 13.32
C ASN A 69 -1.35 3.97 11.85
N VAL A 70 -1.70 2.84 11.25
CA VAL A 70 -1.36 2.54 9.86
C VAL A 70 -2.63 2.42 9.04
N LEU A 71 -2.68 3.14 7.91
CA LEU A 71 -3.72 3.04 6.91
C LEU A 71 -3.21 2.20 5.73
N ILE A 72 -3.89 1.11 5.42
CA ILE A 72 -3.65 0.30 4.22
C ILE A 72 -4.78 0.56 3.24
N LEU A 73 -4.45 1.06 2.05
CA LEU A 73 -5.36 1.24 0.94
C LEU A 73 -5.31 0.01 0.03
N GLY A 74 -6.41 -0.71 -0.06
CA GLY A 74 -6.54 -1.97 -0.79
C GLY A 74 -6.30 -3.21 0.08
N GLY A 75 -7.33 -4.05 0.24
CA GLY A 75 -7.30 -5.32 0.99
C GLY A 75 -6.98 -6.55 0.13
N GLY A 76 -6.42 -6.35 -1.08
CA GLY A 76 -5.96 -7.42 -1.97
C GLY A 76 -4.74 -8.17 -1.43
N VAL A 77 -4.10 -8.99 -2.26
CA VAL A 77 -2.95 -9.84 -1.84
C VAL A 77 -1.80 -9.00 -1.30
N VAL A 78 -1.47 -7.87 -1.94
CA VAL A 78 -0.44 -6.93 -1.48
C VAL A 78 -0.79 -6.36 -0.11
N GLY A 79 -2.02 -5.83 0.04
CA GLY A 79 -2.47 -5.24 1.30
C GLY A 79 -2.55 -6.25 2.44
N GLN A 80 -2.94 -7.50 2.15
CA GLN A 80 -2.92 -8.59 3.14
C GLN A 80 -1.50 -8.95 3.56
N GLY A 81 -0.53 -8.89 2.63
CA GLY A 81 0.89 -9.04 2.94
C GLY A 81 1.37 -7.97 3.92
N ALA A 82 1.11 -6.70 3.65
CA ALA A 82 1.45 -5.58 4.54
C ALA A 82 0.74 -5.70 5.91
N LEU A 83 -0.57 -5.99 5.90
CA LEU A 83 -1.36 -6.18 7.11
C LEU A 83 -0.78 -7.27 8.01
N SER A 84 -0.35 -8.40 7.43
CA SER A 84 0.18 -9.51 8.21
C SER A 84 1.40 -9.15 9.04
N VAL A 85 2.30 -8.33 8.48
CA VAL A 85 3.50 -7.85 9.18
C VAL A 85 3.14 -6.82 10.25
N LEU A 86 2.38 -5.79 9.89
CA LEU A 86 2.09 -4.66 10.77
C LEU A 86 1.21 -5.06 11.96
N HIS A 87 0.21 -5.91 11.72
CA HIS A 87 -0.62 -6.44 12.79
C HIS A 87 0.17 -7.33 13.76
N ALA A 88 1.05 -8.20 13.23
CA ALA A 88 1.91 -9.05 14.06
C ALA A 88 2.87 -8.23 14.94
N LEU A 89 3.29 -7.06 14.47
CA LEU A 89 4.14 -6.13 15.23
C LEU A 89 3.35 -5.20 16.18
N GLY A 90 2.03 -5.32 16.22
CA GLY A 90 1.17 -4.59 17.16
C GLY A 90 0.74 -3.19 16.71
N ALA A 91 0.84 -2.86 15.42
CA ALA A 91 0.30 -1.61 14.90
C ALA A 91 -1.24 -1.57 14.99
N ASN A 92 -1.79 -0.37 15.14
CA ASN A 92 -3.22 -0.12 14.96
C ASN A 92 -3.52 0.03 13.46
N VAL A 93 -4.03 -1.03 12.84
CA VAL A 93 -4.22 -1.04 11.39
C VAL A 93 -5.67 -0.77 11.01
N THR A 94 -5.85 0.15 10.06
CA THR A 94 -7.10 0.38 9.33
C THR A 94 -6.89 -0.05 7.89
N VAL A 95 -7.74 -0.95 7.38
CA VAL A 95 -7.74 -1.36 5.97
C VAL A 95 -8.93 -0.75 5.28
N MET A 96 -8.71 -0.07 4.16
CA MET A 96 -9.77 0.45 3.30
C MET A 96 -9.81 -0.27 1.97
N ASP A 97 -10.99 -0.67 1.54
CA ASP A 97 -11.25 -1.29 0.23
C ASP A 97 -12.64 -0.89 -0.27
N ILE A 98 -12.85 -0.94 -1.59
CA ILE A 98 -14.18 -0.76 -2.20
C ILE A 98 -14.98 -2.07 -2.19
N ASN A 99 -14.36 -3.20 -1.92
CA ASN A 99 -14.99 -4.51 -1.85
C ASN A 99 -15.36 -4.86 -0.40
N ALA A 100 -16.64 -4.68 -0.06
CA ALA A 100 -17.15 -5.00 1.27
C ALA A 100 -16.96 -6.47 1.67
N GLY A 101 -16.89 -7.40 0.69
CA GLY A 101 -16.60 -8.82 0.95
C GLY A 101 -15.19 -9.05 1.49
N ILE A 102 -14.19 -8.32 0.93
CA ILE A 102 -12.81 -8.35 1.43
C ILE A 102 -12.75 -7.76 2.85
N LEU A 103 -13.40 -6.63 3.08
CA LEU A 103 -13.43 -5.99 4.41
C LEU A 103 -14.00 -6.92 5.47
N ARG A 104 -15.12 -7.62 5.16
CA ARG A 104 -15.70 -8.62 6.06
C ARG A 104 -14.75 -9.78 6.33
N LEU A 105 -14.18 -10.37 5.26
CA LEU A 105 -13.22 -11.47 5.38
C LEU A 105 -12.02 -11.09 6.26
N LEU A 106 -11.50 -9.88 6.12
CA LEU A 106 -10.37 -9.42 6.92
C LEU A 106 -10.79 -9.17 8.38
N GLY A 107 -11.94 -8.55 8.63
CA GLY A 107 -12.48 -8.39 9.97
C GLY A 107 -12.62 -9.73 10.70
N ASP A 108 -13.19 -10.72 10.05
CA ASP A 108 -13.37 -12.06 10.61
C ASP A 108 -12.02 -12.77 10.84
N ARG A 109 -11.11 -12.71 9.87
CA ARG A 109 -9.77 -13.34 9.97
C ARG A 109 -8.96 -12.81 11.14
N TYR A 110 -9.05 -11.52 11.42
CA TYR A 110 -8.31 -10.86 12.49
C TYR A 110 -9.13 -10.68 13.79
N ASN A 111 -10.28 -11.39 13.91
CA ASN A 111 -11.14 -11.35 15.11
C ASN A 111 -11.52 -9.92 15.51
N GLN A 112 -11.84 -9.07 14.54
CA GLN A 112 -12.18 -7.66 14.72
C GLN A 112 -11.09 -6.82 15.43
N LYS A 113 -9.83 -7.26 15.40
CA LYS A 113 -8.68 -6.54 15.99
C LYS A 113 -8.04 -5.54 15.03
N ILE A 114 -8.59 -5.40 13.84
CA ILE A 114 -8.24 -4.36 12.87
C ILE A 114 -9.47 -3.53 12.56
N ASN A 115 -9.27 -2.31 12.11
CA ASN A 115 -10.36 -1.49 11.60
C ASN A 115 -10.52 -1.75 10.10
N THR A 116 -11.77 -1.84 9.64
CA THR A 116 -12.08 -1.93 8.21
C THR A 116 -13.06 -0.83 7.83
N MET A 117 -12.79 -0.13 6.73
CA MET A 117 -13.63 0.98 6.26
C MET A 117 -13.81 0.89 4.74
N TYR A 118 -14.99 1.31 4.26
CA TYR A 118 -15.21 1.46 2.82
C TYR A 118 -14.38 2.64 2.28
N CYS A 119 -13.67 2.42 1.18
CA CYS A 119 -12.69 3.37 0.65
C CYS A 119 -13.40 4.48 -0.14
N THR A 120 -13.40 5.69 0.42
CA THR A 120 -13.76 6.95 -0.27
C THR A 120 -12.72 8.02 0.08
N LYS A 121 -12.65 9.10 -0.71
CA LYS A 121 -11.76 10.23 -0.40
C LYS A 121 -12.07 10.84 0.97
N GLU A 122 -13.34 10.97 1.30
CA GLU A 122 -13.80 11.51 2.58
C GLU A 122 -13.39 10.62 3.75
N ALA A 123 -13.54 9.30 3.59
CA ALA A 123 -13.11 8.33 4.60
C ALA A 123 -11.59 8.40 4.82
N ILE A 124 -10.81 8.47 3.75
CA ILE A 124 -9.35 8.62 3.84
C ILE A 124 -9.01 9.92 4.56
N ALA A 125 -9.55 11.07 4.11
CA ALA A 125 -9.30 12.37 4.72
C ALA A 125 -9.62 12.39 6.21
N SER A 126 -10.65 11.67 6.65
CA SER A 126 -11.08 11.62 8.06
C SER A 126 -10.06 10.92 8.98
N VAL A 127 -9.23 10.02 8.45
CA VAL A 127 -8.26 9.25 9.24
C VAL A 127 -6.81 9.75 9.09
N LEU A 128 -6.49 10.46 7.99
CA LEU A 128 -5.14 10.96 7.74
C LEU A 128 -4.53 11.78 8.89
N PRO A 129 -5.26 12.67 9.59
CA PRO A 129 -4.69 13.43 10.72
C PRO A 129 -4.10 12.59 11.84
N GLN A 130 -4.56 11.36 11.99
CA GLN A 130 -4.11 10.44 13.04
C GLN A 130 -3.20 9.34 12.49
N THR A 131 -2.98 9.32 11.17
CA THR A 131 -2.23 8.26 10.49
C THR A 131 -0.74 8.56 10.52
N ASP A 132 0.02 7.61 11.01
CA ASP A 132 1.49 7.68 11.05
C ASP A 132 2.12 7.16 9.76
N MET A 133 1.47 6.15 9.16
CA MET A 133 1.93 5.52 7.92
C MET A 133 0.76 5.18 7.01
N VAL A 134 0.88 5.52 5.74
CA VAL A 134 -0.04 5.05 4.68
C VAL A 134 0.70 4.04 3.80
N ILE A 135 0.06 2.92 3.50
CA ILE A 135 0.56 1.95 2.50
C ILE A 135 -0.48 1.83 1.39
N ASN A 136 -0.12 2.29 0.20
CA ASN A 136 -0.96 2.14 -0.98
C ASN A 136 -0.69 0.80 -1.68
N CYS A 137 -1.75 0.00 -1.79
CA CYS A 137 -1.76 -1.31 -2.46
C CYS A 137 -2.84 -1.36 -3.56
N VAL A 138 -3.41 -0.20 -3.92
CA VAL A 138 -4.49 -0.13 -4.90
C VAL A 138 -3.88 -0.09 -6.30
N LYS A 139 -4.29 -1.03 -7.15
CA LYS A 139 -4.01 -0.94 -8.59
C LYS A 139 -4.89 0.16 -9.18
N TRP A 140 -4.26 1.28 -9.60
CA TRP A 140 -4.98 2.43 -10.12
C TRP A 140 -5.23 2.28 -11.62
N PRO A 141 -6.46 2.46 -12.10
CA PRO A 141 -6.74 2.38 -13.54
C PRO A 141 -6.06 3.52 -14.30
N LYS A 142 -5.25 3.19 -15.31
CA LYS A 142 -4.48 4.19 -16.11
C LYS A 142 -5.35 5.25 -16.82
N GLN A 143 -6.64 4.98 -16.99
CA GLN A 143 -7.58 5.92 -17.59
C GLN A 143 -8.07 7.00 -16.64
N ARG A 144 -7.89 6.80 -15.33
CA ARG A 144 -8.27 7.79 -14.32
C ARG A 144 -7.27 8.93 -14.30
N LYS A 145 -7.79 10.16 -14.16
CA LYS A 145 -7.01 11.39 -14.05
C LYS A 145 -7.07 12.01 -12.65
N ASP A 146 -7.87 11.42 -11.78
CA ASP A 146 -7.99 11.81 -10.38
C ASP A 146 -7.07 10.94 -9.50
N PHE A 147 -6.82 11.43 -8.29
CA PHE A 147 -6.01 10.74 -7.28
C PHE A 147 -6.90 10.28 -6.12
N LEU A 148 -6.50 9.20 -5.49
CA LEU A 148 -7.12 8.73 -4.25
C LEU A 148 -6.65 9.58 -3.07
N ILE A 149 -5.36 9.93 -3.07
CA ILE A 149 -4.77 10.94 -2.17
C ILE A 149 -4.09 11.99 -3.03
N ASP A 150 -4.56 13.22 -2.93
CA ASP A 150 -3.95 14.40 -3.55
C ASP A 150 -3.02 15.14 -2.56
N LYS A 151 -2.28 16.14 -3.08
CA LYS A 151 -1.32 16.91 -2.29
C LYS A 151 -1.96 17.67 -1.13
N GLU A 152 -3.20 18.11 -1.28
CA GLU A 152 -3.91 18.82 -0.20
C GLU A 152 -4.28 17.84 0.94
N MET A 153 -4.65 16.61 0.61
CA MET A 153 -4.91 15.57 1.61
C MET A 153 -3.63 15.19 2.37
N LEU A 154 -2.46 15.19 1.73
CA LEU A 154 -1.19 14.92 2.42
C LEU A 154 -0.87 15.93 3.51
N LYS A 155 -1.31 17.18 3.37
CA LYS A 155 -1.14 18.23 4.41
C LYS A 155 -1.92 17.93 5.69
N LEU A 156 -2.86 16.99 5.66
CA LEU A 156 -3.59 16.53 6.87
C LEU A 156 -2.73 15.62 7.74
N MET A 157 -1.67 15.04 7.20
CA MET A 157 -0.76 14.18 7.95
C MET A 157 0.24 14.98 8.77
N GLU A 158 0.66 14.45 9.92
CA GLU A 158 1.71 15.06 10.70
C GLU A 158 3.09 14.99 10.00
N PRO A 159 3.96 16.00 10.16
CA PRO A 159 5.34 15.93 9.66
C PRO A 159 6.08 14.68 10.14
N GLY A 160 6.85 14.06 9.26
CA GLY A 160 7.56 12.81 9.54
C GLY A 160 6.69 11.55 9.46
N SER A 161 5.42 11.68 9.06
CA SER A 161 4.60 10.53 8.64
C SER A 161 5.13 9.94 7.34
N VAL A 162 4.91 8.66 7.13
CA VAL A 162 5.46 7.89 6.00
C VAL A 162 4.35 7.49 5.04
N LEU A 163 4.62 7.63 3.75
CA LEU A 163 3.76 7.09 2.69
C LEU A 163 4.58 6.09 1.86
N VAL A 164 4.07 4.86 1.76
CA VAL A 164 4.64 3.79 0.94
C VAL A 164 3.67 3.49 -0.20
N ASP A 165 4.10 3.73 -1.42
CA ASP A 165 3.33 3.38 -2.61
C ASP A 165 3.91 2.12 -3.26
N ILE A 166 3.26 0.98 -3.05
CA ILE A 166 3.71 -0.31 -3.58
C ILE A 166 3.23 -0.50 -5.02
N SER A 167 2.13 0.12 -5.38
CA SER A 167 1.52 -0.04 -6.71
C SER A 167 2.21 0.79 -7.77
N ASN A 168 2.67 1.97 -7.42
CA ASN A 168 3.38 2.96 -8.24
C ASN A 168 3.09 2.89 -9.75
N ASP A 169 1.81 2.98 -10.10
CA ASP A 169 1.38 3.11 -11.50
C ASP A 169 1.58 4.58 -11.95
N ASP A 170 1.87 4.82 -13.21
CA ASP A 170 1.88 6.15 -13.80
C ASP A 170 0.74 6.28 -14.84
N PRO A 171 -0.27 7.14 -14.59
CA PRO A 171 -0.58 7.85 -13.35
C PRO A 171 -1.02 6.92 -12.23
N GLY A 172 -0.59 7.20 -11.00
CA GLY A 172 -0.88 6.41 -9.82
C GLY A 172 -2.07 6.90 -8.99
N ALA A 173 -2.35 6.19 -7.90
CA ALA A 173 -3.40 6.56 -6.94
C ALA A 173 -3.02 7.76 -6.06
N ILE A 174 -1.73 8.05 -5.93
CA ILE A 174 -1.16 9.09 -5.07
C ILE A 174 -0.51 10.16 -5.93
N GLU A 175 -0.95 11.42 -5.81
CA GLU A 175 -0.49 12.52 -6.67
C GLU A 175 1.01 12.83 -6.55
N SER A 176 1.59 12.65 -5.36
CA SER A 176 3.01 12.93 -5.10
C SER A 176 3.92 11.74 -5.35
N SER A 177 3.35 10.55 -5.60
CA SER A 177 4.14 9.33 -5.80
C SER A 177 4.75 9.30 -7.18
N HIS A 178 6.00 8.85 -7.25
CA HIS A 178 6.69 8.55 -8.50
C HIS A 178 7.66 7.39 -8.30
N GLU A 179 8.08 6.79 -9.38
CA GLU A 179 8.95 5.63 -9.35
C GLU A 179 10.26 5.92 -8.60
N THR A 180 10.64 5.01 -7.73
CA THR A 180 11.91 5.05 -6.99
C THR A 180 12.73 3.80 -7.29
N HIS A 181 14.04 3.88 -7.11
CA HIS A 181 14.97 2.78 -7.34
C HIS A 181 15.71 2.43 -6.04
N HIS A 182 16.36 1.27 -6.02
CA HIS A 182 17.05 0.76 -4.83
C HIS A 182 18.18 1.66 -4.30
N ASP A 183 18.79 2.45 -5.15
CA ASP A 183 19.83 3.43 -4.82
C ASP A 183 19.26 4.75 -4.28
N ASN A 184 17.97 5.04 -4.56
CA ASN A 184 17.26 6.21 -4.04
C ASN A 184 15.79 5.85 -3.72
N PRO A 185 15.55 5.06 -2.67
CA PRO A 185 14.22 4.51 -2.39
C PRO A 185 13.28 5.48 -1.67
N ARG A 186 13.78 6.67 -1.25
CA ARG A 186 13.01 7.61 -0.43
C ARG A 186 13.03 9.00 -1.04
N GLN A 187 11.94 9.71 -0.81
CA GLN A 187 11.79 11.11 -1.13
C GLN A 187 11.31 11.85 0.10
N HIS A 188 11.90 13.00 0.35
CA HIS A 188 11.50 13.89 1.43
C HIS A 188 10.66 15.02 0.83
N GLY A 189 9.40 15.13 1.26
CA GLY A 189 8.47 16.18 0.87
C GLY A 189 8.56 17.41 1.77
#